data_0e0d2fb3b846e27f20c1ad466faee431
#
_entry.id   0e0d2fb3b846e27f20c1ad466faee431
#
_cell.length_a   1.000
_cell.length_b   1.000
_cell.length_c   1.000
_cell.angle_alpha   90.00
_cell.angle_beta   90.00
_cell.angle_gamma   90.00
#
_symmetry.space_group_name_H-M   'P 1'
#
loop_
_entity.id
_entity.type
_entity.pdbx_description
1 polymer ?
#
loop_
_entity_poly.entity_id
_entity_poly.type
_entity_poly.pdbx_seq_one_letter_code
_entity_poly.pdbx_strand_id
1 'polypeptide(L)'
;MEPQQYEQRGYLREDFRLFHLADSDRPEIAYHYHTFHKIILLLAGRAGYCVEGERYELAPGDLVVIGRGSIHRPELRQGDFYERMILYISPEFLEKNSTPDCDLAACFQQAQSRFQYVY
;
A
#
# COMPACT_ATOMS: atom_id res chain seq x y z
N MET A 1 14.57 0.82 -26.24
CA MET A 1 13.86 1.53 -25.16
C MET A 1 14.39 1.04 -23.83
N GLU A 2 14.92 1.94 -23.04
CA GLU A 2 15.40 1.56 -21.71
C GLU A 2 14.21 1.20 -20.80
N PRO A 3 14.35 0.20 -19.92
CA PRO A 3 13.29 -0.11 -18.98
C PRO A 3 13.08 1.07 -18.04
N GLN A 4 11.82 1.37 -17.77
CA GLN A 4 11.47 2.42 -16.81
C GLN A 4 11.90 2.00 -15.41
N GLN A 5 12.65 2.87 -14.74
CA GLN A 5 13.07 2.64 -13.36
C GLN A 5 12.11 3.38 -12.42
N TYR A 6 11.64 2.68 -11.41
CA TYR A 6 10.78 3.25 -10.38
C TYR A 6 11.58 3.52 -9.13
N GLU A 7 11.19 4.55 -8.41
CA GLU A 7 11.87 5.00 -7.21
C GLU A 7 11.48 4.16 -5.99
N GLN A 8 12.49 3.73 -5.24
CA GLN A 8 12.27 3.23 -3.89
C GLN A 8 11.97 4.40 -2.97
N ARG A 9 10.85 4.33 -2.23
CA ARG A 9 10.39 5.44 -1.40
C ARG A 9 10.27 5.02 0.05
N GLY A 10 10.92 5.82 0.93
CA GLY A 10 10.85 5.64 2.37
C GLY A 10 11.63 4.43 2.87
N TYR A 11 11.80 4.41 4.17
CA TYR A 11 12.51 3.35 4.88
C TYR A 11 11.73 3.00 6.14
N LEU A 12 11.74 1.73 6.51
CA LEU A 12 11.18 1.26 7.77
C LEU A 12 12.31 0.62 8.58
N ARG A 13 12.65 1.24 9.70
CA ARG A 13 13.69 0.74 10.60
C ARG A 13 13.12 0.09 11.86
N GLU A 14 11.81 0.08 11.98
CA GLU A 14 11.06 -0.49 13.09
C GLU A 14 10.31 -1.72 12.62
N ASP A 15 9.72 -2.47 13.55
CA ASP A 15 8.88 -3.62 13.21
C ASP A 15 7.63 -3.19 12.45
N PHE A 16 7.03 -2.06 12.84
CA PHE A 16 5.89 -1.47 12.12
C PHE A 16 5.75 0.02 12.45
N ARG A 17 5.01 0.73 11.60
CA ARG A 17 4.55 2.10 11.87
C ARG A 17 3.12 2.25 11.40
N LEU A 18 2.32 2.94 12.21
CA LEU A 18 0.92 3.22 11.93
C LEU A 18 0.71 4.72 11.82
N PHE A 19 0.05 5.13 10.74
CA PHE A 19 -0.27 6.54 10.48
C PHE A 19 -1.78 6.72 10.36
N HIS A 20 -2.27 7.84 10.85
CA HIS A 20 -3.62 8.33 10.54
C HIS A 20 -3.47 9.70 9.91
N LEU A 21 -3.84 9.83 8.65
CA LEU A 21 -3.65 11.04 7.87
C LEU A 21 -4.98 11.46 7.23
N ALA A 22 -5.19 12.78 7.20
CA ALA A 22 -6.36 13.36 6.55
C ALA A 22 -5.92 14.64 5.84
N ASP A 23 -6.12 14.68 4.53
CA ASP A 23 -5.78 15.85 3.73
C ASP A 23 -6.58 15.88 2.43
N SER A 24 -6.42 16.99 1.71
CA SER A 24 -6.93 17.18 0.36
C SER A 24 -5.88 17.93 -0.45
N ASP A 25 -6.03 17.98 -1.76
CA ASP A 25 -5.15 18.72 -2.66
C ASP A 25 -3.66 18.34 -2.52
N ARG A 26 -3.39 17.05 -2.36
CA ARG A 26 -2.03 16.55 -2.32
C ARG A 26 -1.35 16.65 -3.67
N PRO A 27 -0.02 16.90 -3.71
CA PRO A 27 0.71 16.85 -4.97
C PRO A 27 0.66 15.43 -5.57
N GLU A 28 0.75 15.36 -6.89
CA GLU A 28 0.82 14.08 -7.58
C GLU A 28 2.03 13.28 -7.09
N ILE A 29 1.80 12.01 -6.80
CA ILE A 29 2.85 11.08 -6.37
C ILE A 29 3.16 10.14 -7.51
N ALA A 30 4.44 10.05 -7.88
CA ALA A 30 4.90 9.15 -8.92
C ALA A 30 4.81 7.68 -8.47
N TYR A 31 4.77 6.78 -9.44
CA TYR A 31 4.88 5.35 -9.15
C TYR A 31 6.17 5.07 -8.39
N HIS A 32 6.06 4.26 -7.34
CA HIS A 32 7.18 3.92 -6.46
C HIS A 32 6.96 2.54 -5.83
N TYR A 33 7.96 2.09 -5.09
CA TYR A 33 7.87 0.86 -4.30
C TYR A 33 8.56 1.04 -2.96
N HIS A 34 8.27 0.10 -2.04
CA HIS A 34 8.90 0.03 -0.72
C HIS A 34 9.56 -1.32 -0.53
N THR A 35 10.51 -1.40 0.39
CA THR A 35 11.14 -2.65 0.81
C THR A 35 10.39 -3.32 1.98
N PHE A 36 9.27 -2.75 2.38
CA PHE A 36 8.39 -3.24 3.44
C PHE A 36 6.97 -3.38 2.91
N HIS A 37 6.12 -4.09 3.65
CA HIS A 37 4.70 -4.24 3.31
C HIS A 37 3.90 -3.03 3.78
N LYS A 38 2.79 -2.77 3.10
CA LYS A 38 1.93 -1.62 3.36
C LYS A 38 0.47 -2.02 3.24
N ILE A 39 -0.33 -1.60 4.20
CA ILE A 39 -1.79 -1.72 4.14
C ILE A 39 -2.37 -0.32 4.33
N ILE A 40 -3.34 0.03 3.49
CA ILE A 40 -4.07 1.30 3.59
C ILE A 40 -5.54 0.99 3.82
N LEU A 41 -6.14 1.64 4.82
CA LEU A 41 -7.57 1.63 5.05
C LEU A 41 -8.13 3.01 4.75
N LEU A 42 -9.02 3.11 3.77
CA LEU A 42 -9.73 4.37 3.52
C LEU A 42 -10.81 4.55 4.57
N LEU A 43 -10.75 5.64 5.33
CA LEU A 43 -11.73 5.95 6.37
C LEU A 43 -12.83 6.86 5.87
N ALA A 44 -12.48 7.88 5.09
CA ALA A 44 -13.43 8.84 4.56
C ALA A 44 -12.89 9.46 3.28
N GLY A 45 -13.80 9.94 2.43
CA GLY A 45 -13.45 10.60 1.18
C GLY A 45 -13.34 9.66 0.01
N ARG A 46 -12.47 10.01 -0.94
CA ARG A 46 -12.27 9.25 -2.18
C ARG A 46 -10.78 9.19 -2.51
N ALA A 47 -10.38 8.10 -3.13
CA ALA A 47 -9.06 7.97 -3.69
C ALA A 47 -9.08 6.91 -4.79
N GLY A 48 -8.40 7.20 -5.91
CA GLY A 48 -7.99 6.16 -6.83
C GLY A 48 -6.68 5.56 -6.35
N TYR A 49 -6.42 4.33 -6.70
CA TYR A 49 -5.18 3.66 -6.33
C TYR A 49 -4.75 2.71 -7.43
N CYS A 50 -3.48 2.76 -7.80
CA CYS A 50 -2.91 1.87 -8.81
C CYS A 50 -1.85 1.00 -8.17
N VAL A 51 -1.96 -0.32 -8.35
CA VAL A 51 -0.99 -1.31 -7.86
C VAL A 51 -0.71 -2.29 -8.98
N GLU A 52 0.55 -2.39 -9.39
CA GLU A 52 1.00 -3.35 -10.41
C GLU A 52 0.13 -3.33 -11.67
N GLY A 53 -0.24 -2.13 -12.13
CA GLY A 53 -1.05 -1.93 -13.32
C GLY A 53 -2.55 -2.05 -13.13
N GLU A 54 -3.02 -2.47 -11.96
CA GLU A 54 -4.44 -2.54 -11.62
C GLU A 54 -4.89 -1.24 -10.98
N ARG A 55 -5.98 -0.65 -11.50
CA ARG A 55 -6.51 0.60 -11.00
C ARG A 55 -7.82 0.37 -10.25
N TYR A 56 -7.93 0.97 -9.08
CA TYR A 56 -9.10 0.86 -8.21
C TYR A 56 -9.64 2.24 -7.84
N GLU A 57 -10.97 2.37 -7.77
CA GLU A 57 -11.65 3.47 -7.09
C GLU A 57 -12.02 3.00 -5.68
N LEU A 58 -11.43 3.62 -4.67
CA LEU A 58 -11.65 3.21 -3.28
C LEU A 58 -12.88 3.88 -2.69
N ALA A 59 -13.61 3.13 -1.87
CA ALA A 59 -14.69 3.62 -1.03
C ALA A 59 -14.29 3.45 0.45
N PRO A 60 -14.89 4.26 1.37
CA PRO A 60 -14.60 4.08 2.80
C PRO A 60 -14.83 2.64 3.25
N GLY A 61 -13.87 2.11 4.00
CA GLY A 61 -13.85 0.72 4.43
C GLY A 61 -13.00 -0.20 3.57
N ASP A 62 -12.58 0.25 2.38
CA ASP A 62 -11.71 -0.56 1.52
C ASP A 62 -10.29 -0.60 2.06
N LEU A 63 -9.68 -1.79 1.97
CA LEU A 63 -8.27 -2.02 2.29
C LEU A 63 -7.47 -2.20 1.02
N VAL A 64 -6.31 -1.54 0.94
CA VAL A 64 -5.32 -1.79 -0.11
C VAL A 64 -4.16 -2.55 0.51
N VAL A 65 -3.85 -3.71 -0.05
CA VAL A 65 -2.78 -4.60 0.44
C VAL A 65 -1.65 -4.58 -0.56
N ILE A 66 -0.49 -4.06 -0.14
CA ILE A 66 0.66 -3.87 -1.02
C ILE A 66 1.87 -4.58 -0.42
N GLY A 67 2.33 -5.65 -1.08
CA GLY A 67 3.54 -6.35 -0.69
C GLY A 67 4.79 -5.56 -1.05
N ARG A 68 5.89 -5.84 -0.35
CA ARG A 68 7.18 -5.21 -0.67
C ARG A 68 7.53 -5.39 -2.15
N GLY A 69 8.11 -4.36 -2.72
CA GLY A 69 8.52 -4.36 -4.12
C GLY A 69 7.41 -4.07 -5.13
N SER A 70 6.14 -4.08 -4.72
CA SER A 70 5.02 -3.80 -5.63
C SER A 70 5.00 -2.33 -6.02
N ILE A 71 4.89 -2.06 -7.32
CA ILE A 71 4.85 -0.70 -7.87
C ILE A 71 3.44 -0.15 -7.67
N HIS A 72 3.33 1.01 -7.04
CA HIS A 72 2.02 1.59 -6.72
C HIS A 72 2.06 3.10 -6.61
N ARG A 73 0.88 3.71 -6.67
CA ARG A 73 0.68 5.12 -6.32
C ARG A 73 -0.79 5.41 -6.06
N PRO A 74 -1.12 6.40 -5.19
CA PRO A 74 -2.46 6.95 -5.15
C PRO A 74 -2.72 7.83 -6.36
N GLU A 75 -3.97 7.91 -6.80
CA GLU A 75 -4.44 8.85 -7.80
C GLU A 75 -5.56 9.69 -7.18
N LEU A 76 -5.25 10.94 -6.85
CA LEU A 76 -6.18 11.85 -6.20
C LEU A 76 -6.61 12.93 -7.18
N ARG A 77 -7.93 13.22 -7.22
CA ARG A 77 -8.47 14.33 -7.97
C ARG A 77 -8.42 15.58 -7.12
N GLN A 78 -8.30 16.73 -7.78
CA GLN A 78 -8.30 18.01 -7.09
C GLN A 78 -9.58 18.17 -6.25
N GLY A 79 -9.42 18.54 -4.99
CA GLY A 79 -10.53 18.72 -4.06
C GLY A 79 -11.00 17.45 -3.35
N ASP A 80 -10.50 16.27 -3.71
CA ASP A 80 -10.86 15.04 -3.03
C ASP A 80 -10.30 15.05 -1.61
N PHE A 81 -11.17 14.75 -0.65
CA PHE A 81 -10.75 14.51 0.74
C PHE A 81 -10.30 13.06 0.87
N TYR A 82 -9.17 12.85 1.55
CA TYR A 82 -8.55 11.55 1.66
C TYR A 82 -8.10 11.31 3.10
N GLU A 83 -8.98 10.67 3.87
CA GLU A 83 -8.68 10.24 5.24
C GLU A 83 -8.42 8.75 5.26
N ARG A 84 -7.25 8.37 5.77
CA ARG A 84 -6.80 6.97 5.74
C ARG A 84 -5.92 6.63 6.93
N MET A 85 -5.90 5.35 7.24
CA MET A 85 -4.87 4.75 8.09
C MET A 85 -3.90 4.01 7.20
N ILE A 86 -2.61 4.11 7.51
CA ILE A 86 -1.55 3.43 6.77
C ILE A 86 -0.72 2.63 7.75
N LEU A 87 -0.56 1.34 7.48
CA LEU A 87 0.32 0.46 8.23
C LEU A 87 1.53 0.10 7.36
N TYR A 88 2.72 0.45 7.83
CA TYR A 88 3.97 -0.10 7.33
C TYR A 88 4.38 -1.25 8.24
N ILE A 89 4.76 -2.39 7.67
CA ILE A 89 5.15 -3.55 8.48
C ILE A 89 6.35 -4.26 7.85
N SER A 90 7.32 -4.58 8.70
CA SER A 90 8.55 -5.25 8.29
C SER A 90 8.28 -6.70 7.89
N PRO A 91 8.78 -7.15 6.71
CA PRO A 91 8.69 -8.56 6.34
C PRO A 91 9.35 -9.48 7.36
N GLU A 92 10.46 -9.06 7.95
CA GLU A 92 11.20 -9.82 8.96
C GLU A 92 10.38 -9.98 10.24
N PHE A 93 9.66 -8.93 10.63
CA PHE A 93 8.75 -8.99 11.78
C PHE A 93 7.63 -10.01 11.57
N LEU A 94 7.04 -10.02 10.37
CA LEU A 94 6.01 -11.00 10.03
C LEU A 94 6.54 -12.41 10.02
N GLU A 95 7.71 -12.63 9.42
CA GLU A 95 8.35 -13.94 9.37
C GLU A 95 8.66 -14.46 10.77
N LYS A 96 9.24 -13.61 11.63
CA LYS A 96 9.60 -13.94 13.00
C LYS A 96 8.39 -14.33 13.85
N ASN A 97 7.22 -13.74 13.58
CA ASN A 97 6.00 -13.96 14.36
C ASN A 97 5.04 -14.95 13.70
N SER A 98 5.38 -15.47 12.53
CA SER A 98 4.61 -16.52 11.87
C SER A 98 4.89 -17.89 12.52
N THR A 99 3.90 -18.79 12.42
CA THR A 99 4.00 -20.16 12.89
C THR A 99 3.74 -21.11 11.71
N PRO A 100 4.03 -22.43 11.84
CA PRO A 100 3.68 -23.38 10.77
C PRO A 100 2.19 -23.36 10.40
N ASP A 101 1.31 -23.00 11.33
CA ASP A 101 -0.13 -22.95 11.12
C ASP A 101 -0.65 -21.57 10.73
N CYS A 102 0.18 -20.53 10.79
CA CYS A 102 -0.25 -19.17 10.51
C CYS A 102 0.89 -18.36 9.88
N ASP A 103 0.80 -18.17 8.56
CA ASP A 103 1.71 -17.30 7.82
C ASP A 103 1.14 -15.89 7.77
N LEU A 104 1.71 -14.98 8.56
CA LEU A 104 1.24 -13.60 8.65
C LEU A 104 1.51 -12.78 7.38
N ALA A 105 2.40 -13.25 6.50
CA ALA A 105 2.67 -12.60 5.21
C ALA A 105 1.78 -13.12 4.08
N ALA A 106 0.92 -14.09 4.34
CA ALA A 106 0.12 -14.74 3.30
C ALA A 106 -0.77 -13.77 2.52
N CYS A 107 -1.34 -12.75 3.19
CA CYS A 107 -2.21 -11.78 2.53
C CYS A 107 -1.46 -10.99 1.44
N PHE A 108 -0.19 -10.66 1.65
CA PHE A 108 0.62 -9.93 0.68
C PHE A 108 0.98 -10.82 -0.51
N GLN A 109 1.33 -12.07 -0.25
CA GLN A 109 1.65 -13.04 -1.30
C GLN A 109 0.43 -13.37 -2.16
N GLN A 110 -0.74 -13.55 -1.53
CA GLN A 110 -1.98 -13.83 -2.24
C GLN A 110 -2.46 -12.65 -3.08
N ALA A 111 -2.33 -11.43 -2.56
CA ALA A 111 -2.67 -10.23 -3.32
C ALA A 111 -1.85 -10.16 -4.60
N GLN A 112 -0.55 -10.39 -4.52
CA GLN A 112 0.36 -10.35 -5.65
C GLN A 112 0.09 -11.49 -6.65
N SER A 113 -0.10 -12.73 -6.16
CA SER A 113 -0.33 -13.88 -7.03
C SER A 113 -1.68 -13.83 -7.75
N ARG A 114 -2.67 -13.20 -7.15
CA ARG A 114 -4.03 -13.06 -7.72
C ARG A 114 -4.26 -11.75 -8.45
N PHE A 115 -3.30 -10.83 -8.44
CA PHE A 115 -3.46 -9.47 -8.96
C PHE A 115 -4.71 -8.79 -8.38
N GLN A 116 -4.96 -9.02 -7.09
CA GLN A 116 -6.08 -8.43 -6.37
C GLN A 116 -5.56 -7.76 -5.10
N TYR A 117 -5.61 -6.44 -5.09
CA TYR A 117 -4.96 -5.64 -4.03
C TYR A 117 -5.94 -4.89 -3.15
N VAL A 118 -7.24 -4.88 -3.50
CA VAL A 118 -8.27 -4.17 -2.73
C VAL A 118 -9.29 -5.17 -2.19
N TYR A 119 -9.65 -4.99 -0.92
CA TYR A 119 -10.56 -5.85 -0.18
C TYR A 119 -11.60 -5.06 0.59
#